data_4012631b85321c582aca6ae66ecf7287
#
_entry.id   4012631b85321c582aca6ae66ecf7287
#
_cell.length_a   1.000
_cell.length_b   1.000
_cell.length_c   1.000
_cell.angle_alpha   90.00
_cell.angle_beta   90.00
_cell.angle_gamma   90.00
#
_symmetry.space_group_name_H-M   'P 1'
#
loop_
_entity.id
_entity.type
_entity.pdbx_description
1 polymer ?
#
loop_
_entity_poly.entity_id
_entity_poly.type
_entity_poly.pdbx_seq_one_letter_code
_entity_poly.pdbx_strand_id
1 'polypeptide(L)'
;MGRTHIHQKTGISDDWSAARACLGPDGRLSVVMPAYNLGPSIAANSDRVRMLLDGRIPFEIVVVDDGSRDNTANELRAAAERHPDIVRPVLLAANAGKGAALRAGLAACSGTHVLLLDGDLDLSPERIPTFFAVMQAERADIVIGSKRHPQSQIDYPWHRRLASGVYYTLVRILVGLPVTDTQTGMKLFRREAIAWAFERMLCKSFAFDLEMLAICHAKGYRVAEAPIRMEFGNKLGCLSFSTVKHVMVDTLAIFYRLRILRYYPSVEVHPLPDPLPLVSIIIACPAPSPYLDECLAGIARQTYARIETLVLPDFAAPLEAAPAAGLRIIPTGHIRPAEKRNQGIREARGALVAFLDDDTIPDPAWLAHAVPYFSDSGIAAVGGPGVTPPRDPWLAQLGGAVYANRLVSGACVYRYRPGRVRSVDDLPSCNLIVRTDVLRDLGGFNTAYWPGEDTILCSEIVHRLGRRIVYDPWASVAHHRRALFGPHLRQVGRYALHRGFFAKRFPATSRRPAYMLPSLFVLGLVLGAPLAWVHPWLARAYLCGAAAYLAITGLAAGRKRPLDWLLVWLGVIATHLVYGVRFLQGLLSNRMPCERQRFDHPSEITAPGAELSRPVGPS
;
A
#
# COMPACT_ATOMS: atom_id res chain seq x y z
N MET A 1 5.49 -45.43 -9.97
CA MET A 1 6.76 -45.77 -10.61
C MET A 1 7.89 -45.01 -9.89
N GLY A 2 8.86 -45.72 -9.41
CA GLY A 2 10.16 -45.51 -8.84
C GLY A 2 10.55 -44.18 -8.21
N ARG A 3 10.43 -44.07 -6.89
CA ARG A 3 11.26 -43.15 -6.08
C ARG A 3 12.64 -43.78 -5.93
N THR A 4 13.63 -43.27 -6.64
CA THR A 4 15.03 -43.63 -6.45
C THR A 4 15.51 -43.01 -5.13
N HIS A 5 15.65 -43.84 -4.09
CA HIS A 5 16.28 -43.48 -2.83
C HIS A 5 17.79 -43.33 -3.03
N ILE A 6 18.28 -42.10 -3.10
CA ILE A 6 19.70 -41.81 -2.93
C ILE A 6 19.97 -41.76 -1.42
N HIS A 7 20.37 -42.90 -0.85
CA HIS A 7 20.98 -42.99 0.48
C HIS A 7 22.43 -42.49 0.38
N GLN A 8 22.69 -41.22 0.63
CA GLN A 8 24.02 -40.74 0.96
C GLN A 8 24.10 -40.32 2.44
N LYS A 9 25.17 -40.79 3.07
CA LYS A 9 25.51 -40.61 4.51
C LYS A 9 25.47 -39.13 4.92
N THR A 10 24.99 -38.87 6.12
CA THR A 10 24.88 -37.59 6.82
C THR A 10 26.23 -36.90 7.04
N GLY A 11 26.75 -36.23 6.03
CA GLY A 11 27.87 -35.30 6.13
C GLY A 11 27.41 -33.94 5.62
N ILE A 12 27.85 -32.84 6.24
CA ILE A 12 27.78 -31.50 5.66
C ILE A 12 28.56 -31.60 4.35
N SER A 13 27.87 -31.52 3.22
CA SER A 13 28.53 -31.52 1.91
C SER A 13 29.22 -30.17 1.74
N ASP A 14 30.54 -30.17 1.74
CA ASP A 14 31.35 -29.00 1.36
C ASP A 14 31.48 -28.88 -0.17
N ASP A 15 30.59 -29.55 -0.88
CA ASP A 15 30.53 -29.54 -2.35
C ASP A 15 29.69 -28.37 -2.86
N TRP A 16 30.39 -27.38 -3.43
CA TRP A 16 29.80 -26.19 -4.04
C TRP A 16 29.60 -26.33 -5.56
N SER A 17 29.78 -27.52 -6.13
CA SER A 17 29.64 -27.76 -7.58
C SER A 17 28.24 -27.41 -8.08
N ALA A 18 27.21 -27.81 -7.35
CA ALA A 18 25.82 -27.48 -7.66
C ALA A 18 25.56 -25.97 -7.60
N ALA A 19 26.13 -25.27 -6.63
CA ALA A 19 26.00 -23.81 -6.52
C ALA A 19 26.64 -23.10 -7.71
N ARG A 20 27.87 -23.49 -8.08
CA ARG A 20 28.53 -22.95 -9.27
C ARG A 20 27.77 -23.24 -10.56
N ALA A 21 27.21 -24.44 -10.68
CA ALA A 21 26.41 -24.81 -11.85
C ALA A 21 25.10 -24.02 -11.95
N CYS A 22 24.40 -23.79 -10.81
CA CYS A 22 23.17 -22.98 -10.79
C CYS A 22 23.43 -21.50 -11.07
N LEU A 23 24.50 -20.93 -10.51
CA LEU A 23 24.86 -19.54 -10.71
C LEU A 23 25.34 -19.27 -12.14
N GLY A 24 26.07 -20.20 -12.76
CA GLY A 24 26.73 -19.97 -14.05
C GLY A 24 27.94 -19.01 -13.94
N PRO A 25 28.57 -18.66 -15.08
CA PRO A 25 29.81 -17.89 -15.09
C PRO A 25 29.66 -16.45 -14.54
N ASP A 26 28.55 -15.79 -14.84
CA ASP A 26 28.29 -14.38 -14.48
C ASP A 26 27.32 -14.22 -13.32
N GLY A 27 26.88 -15.34 -12.72
CA GLY A 27 25.90 -15.32 -11.65
C GLY A 27 26.49 -15.05 -10.28
N ARG A 28 25.71 -14.40 -9.41
CA ARG A 28 26.07 -14.05 -8.04
C ARG A 28 24.92 -14.44 -7.10
N LEU A 29 25.25 -14.84 -5.88
CA LEU A 29 24.30 -15.06 -4.81
C LEU A 29 24.14 -13.77 -3.99
N SER A 30 22.92 -13.25 -3.83
CA SER A 30 22.61 -12.22 -2.84
C SER A 30 22.04 -12.87 -1.57
N VAL A 31 22.72 -12.72 -0.45
CA VAL A 31 22.21 -13.14 0.86
C VAL A 31 21.52 -11.95 1.51
N VAL A 32 20.22 -12.03 1.74
CA VAL A 32 19.42 -10.99 2.39
C VAL A 32 19.14 -11.37 3.83
N MET A 33 19.65 -10.58 4.77
CA MET A 33 19.55 -10.82 6.20
C MET A 33 18.77 -9.67 6.87
N PRO A 34 17.50 -9.87 7.24
CA PRO A 34 16.77 -8.90 8.06
C PRO A 34 17.28 -8.93 9.49
N ALA A 35 17.48 -7.76 10.08
CA ALA A 35 17.96 -7.58 11.46
C ALA A 35 17.06 -6.60 12.22
N TYR A 36 16.75 -6.91 13.47
CA TYR A 36 16.07 -5.99 14.38
C TYR A 36 16.54 -6.25 15.81
N ASN A 37 17.22 -5.25 16.41
CA ASN A 37 17.84 -5.35 17.74
C ASN A 37 18.79 -6.56 17.86
N LEU A 38 19.71 -6.70 16.91
CA LEU A 38 20.73 -7.75 16.85
C LEU A 38 22.16 -7.20 17.01
N GLY A 39 22.34 -5.98 17.52
CA GLY A 39 23.63 -5.34 17.69
C GLY A 39 24.76 -6.22 18.24
N PRO A 40 24.52 -7.04 19.28
CA PRO A 40 25.56 -7.91 19.85
C PRO A 40 26.09 -9.00 18.93
N SER A 41 25.35 -9.40 17.88
CA SER A 41 25.64 -10.60 17.08
C SER A 41 25.70 -10.37 15.57
N ILE A 42 25.06 -9.32 15.04
CA ILE A 42 24.86 -9.18 13.59
C ILE A 42 26.16 -9.07 12.79
N ALA A 43 27.18 -8.39 13.33
CA ALA A 43 28.48 -8.28 12.68
C ALA A 43 29.16 -9.65 12.58
N ALA A 44 29.21 -10.40 13.69
CA ALA A 44 29.79 -11.74 13.71
C ALA A 44 29.01 -12.74 12.83
N ASN A 45 27.68 -12.62 12.79
CA ASN A 45 26.82 -13.45 11.97
C ASN A 45 27.01 -13.18 10.47
N SER A 46 27.13 -11.92 10.06
CA SER A 46 27.45 -11.56 8.68
C SER A 46 28.85 -12.01 8.27
N ASP A 47 29.85 -11.88 9.16
CA ASP A 47 31.20 -12.38 8.91
C ASP A 47 31.26 -13.92 8.80
N ARG A 48 30.48 -14.66 9.59
CA ARG A 48 30.35 -16.13 9.46
C ARG A 48 29.83 -16.52 8.07
N VAL A 49 28.77 -15.86 7.59
CA VAL A 49 28.23 -16.10 6.24
C VAL A 49 29.28 -15.74 5.18
N ARG A 50 29.98 -14.59 5.33
CA ARG A 50 31.03 -14.17 4.43
C ARG A 50 32.15 -15.21 4.33
N MET A 51 32.72 -15.63 5.45
CA MET A 51 33.78 -16.64 5.50
C MET A 51 33.38 -17.98 4.89
N LEU A 52 32.10 -18.34 5.03
CA LEU A 52 31.56 -19.56 4.43
C LEU A 52 31.52 -19.48 2.89
N LEU A 53 31.23 -18.31 2.32
CA LEU A 53 31.02 -18.13 0.88
C LEU A 53 32.29 -17.74 0.15
N ASP A 54 33.24 -17.12 0.86
CA ASP A 54 34.47 -16.54 0.31
C ASP A 54 35.32 -17.62 -0.39
N GLY A 55 35.81 -17.29 -1.60
CA GLY A 55 36.59 -18.19 -2.45
C GLY A 55 35.79 -19.39 -3.03
N ARG A 56 34.49 -19.54 -2.72
CA ARG A 56 33.66 -20.68 -3.17
C ARG A 56 32.72 -20.31 -4.30
N ILE A 57 32.01 -19.19 -4.18
CA ILE A 57 31.08 -18.65 -5.17
C ILE A 57 31.08 -17.12 -5.16
N PRO A 58 30.70 -16.43 -6.25
CA PRO A 58 30.44 -15.00 -6.22
C PRO A 58 29.21 -14.66 -5.35
N PHE A 59 29.33 -13.68 -4.44
CA PHE A 59 28.24 -13.33 -3.54
C PHE A 59 28.26 -11.87 -3.10
N GLU A 60 27.16 -11.41 -2.53
CA GLU A 60 27.01 -10.20 -1.74
C GLU A 60 26.12 -10.48 -0.54
N ILE A 61 26.27 -9.71 0.54
CA ILE A 61 25.45 -9.81 1.74
C ILE A 61 24.73 -8.47 1.93
N VAL A 62 23.42 -8.46 1.85
CA VAL A 62 22.58 -7.31 2.09
C VAL A 62 21.93 -7.47 3.46
N VAL A 63 22.40 -6.70 4.43
CA VAL A 63 21.83 -6.73 5.79
C VAL A 63 20.90 -5.55 5.98
N VAL A 64 19.63 -5.83 6.32
CA VAL A 64 18.60 -4.81 6.46
C VAL A 64 18.29 -4.59 7.93
N ASP A 65 18.64 -3.44 8.45
CA ASP A 65 18.21 -3.00 9.77
C ASP A 65 16.77 -2.45 9.71
N ASP A 66 15.84 -3.14 10.34
CA ASP A 66 14.41 -2.77 10.40
C ASP A 66 14.15 -1.72 11.50
N GLY A 67 14.94 -0.63 11.51
CA GLY A 67 14.77 0.46 12.46
C GLY A 67 15.06 0.06 13.91
N SER A 68 16.18 -0.61 14.15
CA SER A 68 16.62 -1.03 15.49
C SER A 68 16.82 0.16 16.43
N ARG A 69 16.65 -0.13 17.73
CA ARG A 69 16.84 0.85 18.81
C ARG A 69 18.14 0.66 19.59
N ASP A 70 18.85 -0.42 19.28
CA ASP A 70 20.16 -0.77 19.87
C ASP A 70 21.30 -0.38 18.90
N ASN A 71 22.50 -0.94 19.14
CA ASN A 71 23.70 -0.65 18.33
C ASN A 71 23.72 -1.32 16.94
N THR A 72 22.67 -2.03 16.50
CA THR A 72 22.63 -2.79 15.23
C THR A 72 23.10 -1.95 14.04
N ALA A 73 22.58 -0.74 13.88
CA ALA A 73 22.92 0.12 12.73
C ALA A 73 24.42 0.50 12.68
N ASN A 74 25.06 0.73 13.84
CA ASN A 74 26.48 1.07 13.91
C ASN A 74 27.37 -0.13 13.59
N GLU A 75 27.01 -1.31 14.12
CA GLU A 75 27.70 -2.56 13.82
C GLU A 75 27.67 -2.89 12.32
N LEU A 76 26.53 -2.62 11.67
CA LEU A 76 26.39 -2.82 10.22
C LEU A 76 27.23 -1.84 9.40
N ARG A 77 27.32 -0.56 9.82
CA ARG A 77 28.20 0.41 9.15
C ARG A 77 29.66 -0.02 9.27
N ALA A 78 30.09 -0.42 10.46
CA ALA A 78 31.46 -0.91 10.68
C ALA A 78 31.75 -2.20 9.89
N ALA A 79 30.77 -3.11 9.72
CA ALA A 79 30.94 -4.30 8.90
C ALA A 79 31.06 -3.93 7.39
N ALA A 80 30.30 -2.96 6.91
CA ALA A 80 30.40 -2.47 5.55
C ALA A 80 31.73 -1.74 5.27
N GLU A 81 32.24 -0.96 6.22
CA GLU A 81 33.56 -0.32 6.11
C GLU A 81 34.70 -1.34 5.99
N ARG A 82 34.59 -2.48 6.70
CA ARG A 82 35.57 -3.56 6.60
C ARG A 82 35.49 -4.35 5.30
N HIS A 83 34.29 -4.47 4.71
CA HIS A 83 34.04 -5.25 3.49
C HIS A 83 33.10 -4.52 2.51
N PRO A 84 33.52 -3.37 1.94
CA PRO A 84 32.65 -2.47 1.18
C PRO A 84 32.06 -3.08 -0.10
N ASP A 85 32.76 -4.04 -0.72
CA ASP A 85 32.32 -4.71 -1.95
C ASP A 85 31.39 -5.92 -1.70
N ILE A 86 31.30 -6.35 -0.44
CA ILE A 86 30.60 -7.59 -0.07
C ILE A 86 29.39 -7.29 0.83
N VAL A 87 29.55 -6.46 1.86
CA VAL A 87 28.50 -6.17 2.85
C VAL A 87 27.84 -4.84 2.54
N ARG A 88 26.56 -4.89 2.23
CA ARG A 88 25.74 -3.70 1.96
C ARG A 88 24.68 -3.52 3.04
N PRO A 89 24.80 -2.52 3.91
CA PRO A 89 23.76 -2.20 4.89
C PRO A 89 22.60 -1.44 4.25
N VAL A 90 21.37 -1.77 4.62
CA VAL A 90 20.15 -1.03 4.31
C VAL A 90 19.49 -0.66 5.63
N LEU A 91 19.42 0.63 5.93
CA LEU A 91 18.92 1.12 7.22
C LEU A 91 17.53 1.74 7.05
N LEU A 92 16.51 1.16 7.68
CA LEU A 92 15.17 1.71 7.68
C LEU A 92 15.01 2.71 8.83
N ALA A 93 14.29 3.81 8.58
CA ALA A 93 14.11 4.88 9.58
C ALA A 93 13.27 4.44 10.79
N ALA A 94 12.42 3.41 10.64
CA ALA A 94 11.56 2.88 11.70
C ALA A 94 11.22 1.43 11.40
N ASN A 95 10.84 0.67 12.45
CA ASN A 95 10.40 -0.71 12.30
C ASN A 95 9.15 -0.80 11.39
N ALA A 96 9.33 -1.43 10.24
CA ALA A 96 8.29 -1.64 9.22
C ALA A 96 7.84 -3.12 9.12
N GLY A 97 8.51 -4.01 9.85
CA GLY A 97 8.28 -5.45 9.89
C GLY A 97 9.11 -6.24 8.88
N LYS A 98 9.34 -7.53 9.19
CA LYS A 98 10.24 -8.42 8.43
C LYS A 98 9.97 -8.44 6.92
N GLY A 99 8.70 -8.45 6.50
CA GLY A 99 8.35 -8.43 5.08
C GLY A 99 8.77 -7.14 4.37
N ALA A 100 8.68 -5.98 5.04
CA ALA A 100 9.13 -4.69 4.50
C ALA A 100 10.67 -4.62 4.45
N ALA A 101 11.36 -5.13 5.48
CA ALA A 101 12.82 -5.22 5.50
C ALA A 101 13.34 -6.09 4.35
N LEU A 102 12.75 -7.27 4.13
CA LEU A 102 13.13 -8.13 3.01
C LEU A 102 12.88 -7.48 1.65
N ARG A 103 11.79 -6.70 1.51
CA ARG A 103 11.53 -5.93 0.27
C ARG A 103 12.63 -4.90 0.01
N ALA A 104 13.04 -4.16 1.04
CA ALA A 104 14.13 -3.18 0.93
C ALA A 104 15.46 -3.87 0.57
N GLY A 105 15.74 -5.01 1.20
CA GLY A 105 16.92 -5.83 0.90
C GLY A 105 16.93 -6.34 -0.54
N LEU A 106 15.79 -6.85 -1.03
CA LEU A 106 15.67 -7.33 -2.40
C LEU A 106 15.89 -6.21 -3.44
N ALA A 107 15.40 -4.99 -3.16
CA ALA A 107 15.64 -3.83 -4.03
C ALA A 107 17.11 -3.44 -4.10
N ALA A 108 17.90 -3.73 -3.06
CA ALA A 108 19.33 -3.47 -3.02
C ALA A 108 20.21 -4.60 -3.60
N CYS A 109 19.62 -5.77 -3.88
CA CYS A 109 20.33 -6.94 -4.40
C CYS A 109 20.67 -6.84 -5.88
N SER A 110 21.80 -7.45 -6.29
CA SER A 110 22.21 -7.57 -7.69
C SER A 110 22.29 -9.01 -8.22
N GLY A 111 22.31 -10.01 -7.33
CA GLY A 111 22.55 -11.42 -7.67
C GLY A 111 21.44 -12.08 -8.51
N THR A 112 21.79 -13.10 -9.28
CA THR A 112 20.86 -13.94 -10.06
C THR A 112 20.06 -14.90 -9.18
N HIS A 113 20.58 -15.22 -8.00
CA HIS A 113 19.91 -16.01 -6.97
C HIS A 113 19.87 -15.21 -5.65
N VAL A 114 18.81 -15.38 -4.91
CA VAL A 114 18.59 -14.68 -3.64
C VAL A 114 18.34 -15.70 -2.54
N LEU A 115 19.16 -15.63 -1.50
CA LEU A 115 18.98 -16.41 -0.27
C LEU A 115 18.42 -15.48 0.82
N LEU A 116 17.23 -15.76 1.29
CA LEU A 116 16.72 -15.17 2.52
C LEU A 116 17.28 -15.97 3.70
N LEU A 117 17.90 -15.29 4.66
CA LEU A 117 18.50 -15.91 5.85
C LEU A 117 18.30 -14.99 7.05
N ASP A 118 17.72 -15.50 8.15
CA ASP A 118 17.49 -14.69 9.34
C ASP A 118 18.82 -14.23 9.96
N GLY A 119 18.90 -12.96 10.38
CA GLY A 119 20.12 -12.34 10.86
C GLY A 119 20.65 -12.89 12.18
N ASP A 120 19.83 -13.63 12.95
CA ASP A 120 20.21 -14.32 14.18
C ASP A 120 20.91 -15.67 13.94
N LEU A 121 20.90 -16.17 12.70
CA LEU A 121 21.46 -17.47 12.29
C LEU A 121 20.96 -18.67 13.11
N ASP A 122 19.71 -18.65 13.56
CA ASP A 122 19.08 -19.84 14.17
C ASP A 122 19.14 -21.07 13.25
N LEU A 123 19.22 -20.83 11.94
CA LEU A 123 19.45 -21.84 10.92
C LEU A 123 20.89 -21.78 10.42
N SER A 124 21.56 -22.94 10.46
CA SER A 124 22.97 -23.10 10.09
C SER A 124 23.21 -22.73 8.62
N PRO A 125 24.02 -21.69 8.31
CA PRO A 125 24.33 -21.29 6.94
C PRO A 125 25.15 -22.34 6.18
N GLU A 126 25.81 -23.29 6.87
CA GLU A 126 26.56 -24.40 6.29
C GLU A 126 25.68 -25.34 5.45
N ARG A 127 24.35 -25.18 5.49
CA ARG A 127 23.40 -25.89 4.62
C ARG A 127 23.19 -25.24 3.25
N ILE A 128 23.76 -24.08 2.96
CA ILE A 128 23.63 -23.38 1.67
C ILE A 128 23.96 -24.31 0.47
N PRO A 129 25.08 -25.08 0.46
CA PRO A 129 25.37 -26.00 -0.64
C PRO A 129 24.27 -27.03 -0.87
N THR A 130 23.65 -27.53 0.21
CA THR A 130 22.53 -28.49 0.13
C THR A 130 21.31 -27.88 -0.56
N PHE A 131 21.02 -26.59 -0.33
CA PHE A 131 19.91 -25.91 -1.02
C PHE A 131 20.16 -25.82 -2.52
N PHE A 132 21.37 -25.52 -2.96
CA PHE A 132 21.72 -25.53 -4.38
C PHE A 132 21.69 -26.94 -4.97
N ALA A 133 22.14 -27.95 -4.25
CA ALA A 133 22.06 -29.34 -4.69
C ALA A 133 20.61 -29.80 -4.92
N VAL A 134 19.68 -29.43 -4.00
CA VAL A 134 18.25 -29.69 -4.16
C VAL A 134 17.67 -28.89 -5.33
N MET A 135 18.03 -27.60 -5.47
CA MET A 135 17.59 -26.76 -6.59
C MET A 135 17.95 -27.38 -7.94
N GLN A 136 19.16 -27.88 -8.08
CA GLN A 136 19.63 -28.53 -9.30
C GLN A 136 18.95 -29.88 -9.53
N ALA A 137 18.92 -30.75 -8.51
CA ALA A 137 18.39 -32.11 -8.62
C ALA A 137 16.88 -32.13 -8.95
N GLU A 138 16.11 -31.26 -8.33
CA GLU A 138 14.66 -31.18 -8.51
C GLU A 138 14.25 -30.16 -9.59
N ARG A 139 15.22 -29.49 -10.22
CA ARG A 139 14.99 -28.38 -11.16
C ARG A 139 14.02 -27.36 -10.57
N ALA A 140 14.22 -27.03 -9.29
CA ALA A 140 13.38 -26.13 -8.56
C ALA A 140 13.77 -24.67 -8.82
N ASP A 141 12.78 -23.78 -8.80
CA ASP A 141 12.99 -22.32 -8.85
C ASP A 141 13.15 -21.74 -7.45
N ILE A 142 12.63 -22.48 -6.46
CA ILE A 142 12.60 -22.10 -5.06
C ILE A 142 12.94 -23.32 -4.21
N VAL A 143 13.85 -23.16 -3.25
CA VAL A 143 14.15 -24.18 -2.24
C VAL A 143 13.94 -23.58 -0.86
N ILE A 144 13.10 -24.20 -0.06
CA ILE A 144 12.80 -23.77 1.31
C ILE A 144 13.36 -24.78 2.30
N GLY A 145 13.83 -24.30 3.44
CA GLY A 145 14.16 -25.18 4.56
C GLY A 145 12.89 -25.80 5.13
N SER A 146 12.92 -27.07 5.49
CA SER A 146 11.79 -27.74 6.11
C SER A 146 12.19 -28.42 7.41
N LYS A 147 11.52 -28.03 8.51
CA LYS A 147 11.66 -28.68 9.82
C LYS A 147 11.13 -30.12 9.80
N ARG A 148 10.36 -30.48 8.79
CA ARG A 148 9.74 -31.80 8.65
C ARG A 148 10.45 -32.71 7.67
N HIS A 149 11.52 -32.20 7.02
CA HIS A 149 12.31 -33.02 6.13
C HIS A 149 12.96 -34.16 6.93
N PRO A 150 12.97 -35.43 6.44
CA PRO A 150 13.47 -36.58 7.20
C PRO A 150 14.92 -36.45 7.68
N GLN A 151 15.73 -35.67 6.96
CA GLN A 151 17.14 -35.43 7.27
C GLN A 151 17.38 -34.14 8.07
N SER A 152 16.33 -33.42 8.48
CA SER A 152 16.48 -32.23 9.32
C SER A 152 16.85 -32.61 10.76
N GLN A 153 17.82 -31.87 11.30
CA GLN A 153 18.33 -32.06 12.67
C GLN A 153 17.75 -30.99 13.59
N ILE A 154 16.68 -31.34 14.29
CA ILE A 154 15.93 -30.39 15.13
C ILE A 154 15.37 -31.10 16.36
N ASP A 155 15.66 -30.57 17.54
CA ASP A 155 14.94 -30.90 18.74
C ASP A 155 13.66 -30.08 18.86
N TYR A 156 12.55 -30.67 18.44
CA TYR A 156 11.26 -29.95 18.36
C TYR A 156 10.24 -30.60 19.28
N PRO A 157 9.72 -29.91 20.31
CA PRO A 157 8.75 -30.48 21.26
C PRO A 157 7.50 -31.00 20.54
N TRP A 158 6.97 -32.14 20.99
CA TRP A 158 5.87 -32.87 20.34
C TRP A 158 4.59 -32.01 20.16
N HIS A 159 4.25 -31.19 21.16
CA HIS A 159 3.07 -30.29 21.09
C HIS A 159 3.19 -29.25 19.98
N ARG A 160 4.40 -28.75 19.70
CA ARG A 160 4.66 -27.85 18.57
C ARG A 160 4.63 -28.58 17.23
N ARG A 161 5.04 -29.85 17.18
CA ARG A 161 4.87 -30.69 15.98
C ARG A 161 3.41 -30.87 15.64
N LEU A 162 2.54 -31.06 16.65
CA LEU A 162 1.09 -31.19 16.46
C LEU A 162 0.48 -29.87 15.93
N ALA A 163 0.73 -28.75 16.61
CA ALA A 163 0.21 -27.43 16.20
C ALA A 163 0.64 -27.05 14.78
N SER A 164 1.93 -27.25 14.46
CA SER A 164 2.47 -27.05 13.12
C SER A 164 1.81 -28.01 12.09
N GLY A 165 1.42 -29.24 12.51
CA GLY A 165 0.71 -30.20 11.67
C GLY A 165 -0.67 -29.77 11.27
N VAL A 166 -1.41 -29.25 12.23
CA VAL A 166 -2.76 -28.70 12.00
C VAL A 166 -2.68 -27.50 11.04
N TYR A 167 -1.77 -26.57 11.30
CA TYR A 167 -1.59 -25.39 10.46
C TYR A 167 -1.17 -25.76 9.02
N TYR A 168 -0.23 -26.69 8.86
CA TYR A 168 0.19 -27.20 7.56
C TYR A 168 -0.99 -27.82 6.77
N THR A 169 -1.79 -28.67 7.45
CA THR A 169 -2.96 -29.29 6.81
C THR A 169 -3.95 -28.22 6.33
N LEU A 170 -4.16 -27.19 7.14
CA LEU A 170 -4.99 -26.04 6.77
C LEU A 170 -4.44 -25.31 5.55
N VAL A 171 -3.16 -24.99 5.52
CA VAL A 171 -2.48 -24.33 4.40
C VAL A 171 -2.58 -25.17 3.13
N ARG A 172 -2.37 -26.48 3.23
CA ARG A 172 -2.49 -27.41 2.10
C ARG A 172 -3.89 -27.43 1.51
N ILE A 173 -4.92 -27.46 2.37
CA ILE A 173 -6.33 -27.47 1.93
C ILE A 173 -6.73 -26.13 1.31
N LEU A 174 -6.39 -25.02 1.97
CA LEU A 174 -6.84 -23.68 1.54
C LEU A 174 -6.01 -23.16 0.35
N VAL A 175 -4.69 -23.26 0.43
CA VAL A 175 -3.78 -22.64 -0.53
C VAL A 175 -3.34 -23.62 -1.63
N GLY A 176 -3.24 -24.91 -1.29
CA GLY A 176 -2.82 -25.96 -2.23
C GLY A 176 -1.31 -26.06 -2.41
N LEU A 177 -0.50 -25.50 -1.49
CA LEU A 177 0.94 -25.56 -1.56
C LEU A 177 1.45 -27.00 -1.29
N PRO A 178 2.32 -27.56 -2.13
CA PRO A 178 2.84 -28.92 -1.98
C PRO A 178 4.04 -28.99 -1.04
N VAL A 179 4.13 -28.14 -0.02
CA VAL A 179 5.25 -28.03 0.92
C VAL A 179 4.80 -28.30 2.35
N THR A 180 5.72 -28.74 3.20
CA THR A 180 5.44 -29.14 4.58
C THR A 180 5.81 -28.08 5.63
N ASP A 181 6.57 -27.07 5.24
CA ASP A 181 6.90 -25.91 6.09
C ASP A 181 6.98 -24.64 5.24
N THR A 182 6.30 -23.59 5.67
CA THR A 182 6.29 -22.30 4.95
C THR A 182 7.02 -21.19 5.71
N GLN A 183 7.33 -21.40 7.00
CA GLN A 183 7.79 -20.36 7.91
C GLN A 183 9.24 -20.52 8.37
N THR A 184 10.06 -21.23 7.61
CA THR A 184 11.51 -21.31 7.90
C THR A 184 12.24 -20.05 7.47
N GLY A 185 13.24 -19.64 8.24
CA GLY A 185 14.04 -18.43 7.98
C GLY A 185 15.04 -18.56 6.83
N MET A 186 15.20 -19.76 6.25
CA MET A 186 16.14 -19.99 5.15
C MET A 186 15.41 -20.43 3.87
N LYS A 187 15.54 -19.63 2.81
CA LYS A 187 14.88 -19.86 1.51
C LYS A 187 15.76 -19.36 0.37
N LEU A 188 16.02 -20.21 -0.62
CA LEU A 188 16.80 -19.89 -1.83
C LEU A 188 15.85 -19.73 -3.02
N PHE A 189 15.99 -18.66 -3.78
CA PHE A 189 15.16 -18.32 -4.93
C PHE A 189 16.02 -18.04 -6.16
N ARG A 190 15.51 -18.36 -7.34
CA ARG A 190 15.87 -17.61 -8.54
C ARG A 190 15.35 -16.18 -8.42
N ARG A 191 16.12 -15.19 -8.85
CA ARG A 191 15.75 -13.79 -8.72
C ARG A 191 14.38 -13.46 -9.32
N GLU A 192 14.08 -14.00 -10.49
CA GLU A 192 12.81 -13.81 -11.18
C GLU A 192 11.60 -14.28 -10.35
N ALA A 193 11.72 -15.41 -9.64
CA ALA A 193 10.64 -15.96 -8.84
C ALA A 193 10.33 -15.08 -7.62
N ILE A 194 11.37 -14.63 -6.90
CA ILE A 194 11.19 -13.78 -5.72
C ILE A 194 10.75 -12.36 -6.12
N ALA A 195 11.27 -11.79 -7.18
CA ALA A 195 10.86 -10.50 -7.70
C ALA A 195 9.36 -10.52 -8.07
N TRP A 196 8.92 -11.55 -8.82
CA TRP A 196 7.51 -11.76 -9.16
C TRP A 196 6.61 -11.77 -7.93
N ALA A 197 7.02 -12.44 -6.84
CA ALA A 197 6.25 -12.50 -5.62
C ALA A 197 6.18 -11.13 -4.90
N PHE A 198 7.32 -10.48 -4.73
CA PHE A 198 7.39 -9.22 -3.98
C PHE A 198 6.67 -8.04 -4.64
N GLU A 199 6.56 -8.05 -5.97
CA GLU A 199 5.76 -7.08 -6.72
C GLU A 199 4.25 -7.20 -6.43
N ARG A 200 3.79 -8.38 -6.00
CA ARG A 200 2.36 -8.71 -5.83
C ARG A 200 1.91 -8.94 -4.39
N MET A 201 2.87 -9.07 -3.48
CA MET A 201 2.59 -9.33 -2.06
C MET A 201 1.95 -8.14 -1.36
N LEU A 202 0.99 -8.42 -0.50
CA LEU A 202 0.29 -7.45 0.35
C LEU A 202 0.58 -7.59 1.84
N CYS A 203 0.95 -8.79 2.30
CA CYS A 203 1.25 -9.05 3.71
C CYS A 203 2.60 -8.42 4.11
N LYS A 204 2.56 -7.65 5.20
CA LYS A 204 3.75 -7.05 5.83
C LYS A 204 4.17 -7.76 7.11
N SER A 205 3.31 -8.66 7.63
CA SER A 205 3.45 -9.36 8.91
C SER A 205 3.87 -10.83 8.75
N PHE A 206 3.69 -11.65 9.77
CA PHE A 206 4.16 -13.05 9.84
C PHE A 206 3.70 -13.98 8.72
N ALA A 207 2.60 -13.69 8.03
CA ALA A 207 2.13 -14.53 6.93
C ALA A 207 2.74 -14.19 5.56
N PHE A 208 3.71 -13.27 5.50
CA PHE A 208 4.37 -12.90 4.25
C PHE A 208 5.04 -14.10 3.57
N ASP A 209 5.63 -15.01 4.33
CA ASP A 209 6.26 -16.23 3.81
C ASP A 209 5.25 -17.11 3.07
N LEU A 210 4.07 -17.31 3.65
CA LEU A 210 2.99 -18.07 3.02
C LEU A 210 2.50 -17.39 1.76
N GLU A 211 2.30 -16.07 1.80
CA GLU A 211 1.82 -15.31 0.63
C GLU A 211 2.82 -15.37 -0.52
N MET A 212 4.10 -15.18 -0.23
CA MET A 212 5.19 -15.25 -1.21
C MET A 212 5.22 -16.61 -1.93
N LEU A 213 5.21 -17.70 -1.17
CA LEU A 213 5.21 -19.04 -1.75
C LEU A 213 3.92 -19.35 -2.53
N ALA A 214 2.77 -18.87 -2.03
CA ALA A 214 1.48 -19.03 -2.70
C ALA A 214 1.44 -18.32 -4.07
N ILE A 215 2.01 -17.11 -4.15
CA ILE A 215 2.12 -16.34 -5.39
C ILE A 215 3.04 -17.04 -6.40
N CYS A 216 4.22 -17.48 -5.94
CA CYS A 216 5.17 -18.22 -6.79
C CYS A 216 4.56 -19.52 -7.32
N HIS A 217 3.92 -20.30 -6.46
CA HIS A 217 3.28 -21.55 -6.84
C HIS A 217 2.12 -21.33 -7.83
N ALA A 218 1.30 -20.29 -7.61
CA ALA A 218 0.22 -19.94 -8.53
C ALA A 218 0.71 -19.51 -9.92
N LYS A 219 1.94 -18.99 -10.02
CA LYS A 219 2.60 -18.67 -11.30
C LYS A 219 3.16 -19.90 -12.00
N GLY A 220 3.32 -21.01 -11.26
CA GLY A 220 3.89 -22.26 -11.79
C GLY A 220 5.36 -22.49 -11.45
N TYR A 221 5.97 -21.65 -10.60
CA TYR A 221 7.31 -21.89 -10.09
C TYR A 221 7.36 -23.16 -9.23
N ARG A 222 8.41 -23.96 -9.41
CA ARG A 222 8.62 -25.21 -8.67
C ARG A 222 9.25 -24.93 -7.32
N VAL A 223 8.62 -25.43 -6.25
CA VAL A 223 9.12 -25.31 -4.88
C VAL A 223 9.57 -26.66 -4.37
N ALA A 224 10.79 -26.75 -3.88
CA ALA A 224 11.38 -27.95 -3.26
C ALA A 224 11.71 -27.70 -1.78
N GLU A 225 11.89 -28.75 -1.00
CA GLU A 225 12.24 -28.70 0.41
C GLU A 225 13.63 -29.27 0.65
N ALA A 226 14.45 -28.54 1.42
CA ALA A 226 15.77 -28.97 1.84
C ALA A 226 15.85 -29.23 3.35
N PRO A 227 16.72 -30.17 3.80
CA PRO A 227 16.95 -30.38 5.21
C PRO A 227 17.67 -29.18 5.85
N ILE A 228 17.28 -28.85 7.07
CA ILE A 228 17.89 -27.80 7.87
C ILE A 228 18.49 -28.34 9.17
N ARG A 229 19.42 -27.56 9.73
CA ARG A 229 19.95 -27.76 11.07
C ARG A 229 19.66 -26.49 11.86
N MET A 230 19.02 -26.63 13.03
CA MET A 230 18.80 -25.52 13.97
C MET A 230 19.93 -25.49 14.99
N GLU A 231 20.51 -24.32 15.19
CA GLU A 231 21.49 -24.04 16.21
C GLU A 231 20.77 -23.26 17.31
N PHE A 232 20.40 -23.95 18.41
CA PHE A 232 19.62 -23.32 19.46
C PHE A 232 20.44 -22.36 20.32
N GLY A 233 20.15 -21.05 20.18
CA GLY A 233 20.25 -20.09 21.26
C GLY A 233 18.94 -20.14 22.08
N ASN A 234 19.01 -20.18 23.39
CA ASN A 234 18.02 -20.46 24.44
C ASN A 234 16.71 -19.61 24.46
N LYS A 235 16.12 -19.18 23.32
CA LYS A 235 14.88 -18.38 23.31
C LYS A 235 13.82 -18.91 22.35
N LEU A 236 13.23 -20.04 22.70
CA LEU A 236 11.95 -20.44 22.12
C LEU A 236 10.83 -19.54 22.65
N GLY A 237 10.52 -18.44 21.94
CA GLY A 237 9.41 -17.54 22.29
C GLY A 237 8.07 -18.31 22.40
N CYS A 238 7.27 -18.00 23.42
CA CYS A 238 5.90 -18.51 23.55
C CYS A 238 5.04 -17.99 22.41
N LEU A 239 4.36 -18.88 21.69
CA LEU A 239 3.31 -18.49 20.73
C LEU A 239 2.14 -17.89 21.51
N SER A 240 1.99 -16.57 21.45
CA SER A 240 0.82 -15.88 22.01
C SER A 240 -0.44 -16.27 21.20
N PHE A 241 -1.57 -16.44 21.89
CA PHE A 241 -2.88 -16.65 21.26
C PHE A 241 -3.20 -15.54 20.24
N SER A 242 -2.77 -14.32 20.52
CA SER A 242 -2.88 -13.18 19.60
C SER A 242 -2.12 -13.44 18.29
N THR A 243 -0.91 -13.97 18.36
CA THR A 243 -0.09 -14.30 17.17
C THR A 243 -0.75 -15.37 16.31
N VAL A 244 -1.26 -16.44 16.93
CA VAL A 244 -1.99 -17.52 16.23
C VAL A 244 -3.23 -16.97 15.50
N LYS A 245 -4.01 -16.11 16.18
CA LYS A 245 -5.18 -15.46 15.58
C LYS A 245 -4.80 -14.59 14.36
N HIS A 246 -3.74 -13.79 14.45
CA HIS A 246 -3.30 -12.96 13.33
C HIS A 246 -2.83 -13.80 12.13
N VAL A 247 -2.02 -14.84 12.39
CA VAL A 247 -1.59 -15.77 11.32
C VAL A 247 -2.77 -16.45 10.65
N MET A 248 -3.80 -16.84 11.41
CA MET A 248 -5.01 -17.45 10.86
C MET A 248 -5.80 -16.48 9.99
N VAL A 249 -6.01 -15.25 10.45
CA VAL A 249 -6.72 -14.21 9.69
C VAL A 249 -5.97 -13.89 8.40
N ASP A 250 -4.64 -13.76 8.45
CA ASP A 250 -3.82 -13.51 7.27
C ASP A 250 -3.86 -14.70 6.29
N THR A 251 -3.83 -15.94 6.81
CA THR A 251 -3.96 -17.16 5.98
C THR A 251 -5.30 -17.21 5.24
N LEU A 252 -6.40 -16.89 5.92
CA LEU A 252 -7.72 -16.80 5.28
C LEU A 252 -7.80 -15.64 4.27
N ALA A 253 -7.13 -14.54 4.55
CA ALA A 253 -7.04 -13.42 3.62
C ALA A 253 -6.23 -13.78 2.36
N ILE A 254 -5.14 -14.56 2.50
CA ILE A 254 -4.35 -15.08 1.37
C ILE A 254 -5.22 -16.06 0.55
N PHE A 255 -5.90 -17.00 1.19
CA PHE A 255 -6.84 -17.92 0.53
C PHE A 255 -7.89 -17.14 -0.27
N TYR A 256 -8.53 -16.16 0.34
CA TYR A 256 -9.55 -15.33 -0.31
C TYR A 256 -8.98 -14.62 -1.54
N ARG A 257 -7.78 -14.01 -1.43
CA ARG A 257 -7.10 -13.35 -2.55
C ARG A 257 -6.70 -14.33 -3.66
N LEU A 258 -6.20 -15.51 -3.27
CA LEU A 258 -5.69 -16.50 -4.23
C LEU A 258 -6.83 -17.21 -4.99
N ARG A 259 -7.81 -17.76 -4.25
CA ARG A 259 -8.83 -18.66 -4.81
C ARG A 259 -10.12 -17.95 -5.21
N ILE A 260 -10.59 -17.02 -4.39
CA ILE A 260 -11.87 -16.33 -4.63
C ILE A 260 -11.67 -15.13 -5.54
N LEU A 261 -10.70 -14.30 -5.21
CA LEU A 261 -10.45 -13.07 -5.94
C LEU A 261 -9.59 -13.25 -7.18
N ARG A 262 -8.80 -14.32 -7.28
CA ARG A 262 -7.75 -14.50 -8.30
C ARG A 262 -6.89 -13.24 -8.47
N TYR A 263 -6.55 -12.61 -7.33
CA TYR A 263 -5.91 -11.30 -7.29
C TYR A 263 -4.52 -11.31 -7.92
N TYR A 264 -3.67 -12.26 -7.52
CA TYR A 264 -2.25 -12.25 -7.91
C TYR A 264 -2.00 -12.44 -9.40
N PRO A 265 -2.73 -13.30 -10.14
CA PRO A 265 -2.60 -13.38 -11.60
C PRO A 265 -3.10 -12.15 -12.35
N SER A 266 -4.02 -11.37 -11.73
CA SER A 266 -4.60 -10.17 -12.35
C SER A 266 -3.73 -8.91 -12.18
N VAL A 267 -2.66 -8.98 -11.41
CA VAL A 267 -1.71 -7.87 -11.25
C VAL A 267 -0.75 -7.89 -12.44
N GLU A 268 -1.04 -7.07 -13.46
CA GLU A 268 -0.12 -6.80 -14.55
C GLU A 268 1.04 -5.96 -14.01
N VAL A 269 2.28 -6.41 -14.22
CA VAL A 269 3.48 -5.66 -13.92
C VAL A 269 4.05 -5.16 -15.24
N HIS A 270 4.08 -3.86 -15.37
CA HIS A 270 4.67 -3.20 -16.52
C HIS A 270 6.09 -2.76 -16.15
N PRO A 271 7.12 -3.09 -16.94
CA PRO A 271 8.47 -2.58 -16.70
C PRO A 271 8.49 -1.06 -16.86
N LEU A 272 9.36 -0.40 -16.10
CA LEU A 272 9.59 1.02 -16.31
C LEU A 272 10.07 1.26 -17.73
N PRO A 273 9.53 2.27 -18.44
CA PRO A 273 9.99 2.60 -19.79
C PRO A 273 11.44 3.13 -19.77
N ASP A 274 12.16 2.83 -20.81
CA ASP A 274 13.51 3.36 -21.04
C ASP A 274 13.54 4.07 -22.41
N PRO A 275 13.86 5.39 -22.46
CA PRO A 275 14.19 6.27 -21.31
C PRO A 275 12.97 6.59 -20.43
N LEU A 276 13.23 6.81 -19.13
CA LEU A 276 12.18 7.23 -18.19
C LEU A 276 11.53 8.55 -18.66
N PRO A 277 10.20 8.67 -18.74
CA PRO A 277 9.55 9.93 -19.04
C PRO A 277 9.70 10.93 -17.87
N LEU A 278 9.82 12.23 -18.20
CA LEU A 278 9.72 13.28 -17.19
C LEU A 278 8.28 13.36 -16.67
N VAL A 279 8.10 13.43 -15.35
CA VAL A 279 6.82 13.63 -14.68
C VAL A 279 6.79 15.01 -14.04
N SER A 280 5.81 15.83 -14.41
CA SER A 280 5.55 17.14 -13.79
C SER A 280 4.52 16.97 -12.68
N ILE A 281 4.93 17.13 -11.42
CA ILE A 281 4.01 17.12 -10.28
C ILE A 281 3.45 18.52 -10.09
N ILE A 282 2.13 18.65 -10.08
CA ILE A 282 1.41 19.93 -9.93
C ILE A 282 0.69 19.94 -8.58
N ILE A 283 1.01 20.93 -7.75
CA ILE A 283 0.39 21.16 -6.44
C ILE A 283 -0.26 22.53 -6.43
N ALA A 284 -1.59 22.55 -6.37
CA ALA A 284 -2.38 23.76 -6.23
C ALA A 284 -2.65 24.02 -4.76
N CYS A 285 -2.12 25.08 -4.17
CA CYS A 285 -2.32 25.46 -2.78
C CYS A 285 -2.67 26.94 -2.63
N PRO A 286 -3.33 27.39 -1.56
CA PRO A 286 -3.57 28.81 -1.31
C PRO A 286 -2.30 29.49 -0.78
N ALA A 287 -1.56 28.85 0.14
CA ALA A 287 -0.36 29.37 0.76
C ALA A 287 0.54 28.21 1.23
N PRO A 288 1.82 28.43 1.50
CA PRO A 288 2.65 27.50 2.22
C PRO A 288 2.01 27.06 3.54
N SER A 289 2.15 25.77 3.87
CA SER A 289 1.59 25.20 5.09
C SER A 289 2.45 24.00 5.53
N PRO A 290 2.39 23.58 6.80
CA PRO A 290 3.06 22.36 7.25
C PRO A 290 2.68 21.12 6.45
N TYR A 291 1.47 21.07 5.91
CA TYR A 291 1.02 19.97 5.03
C TYR A 291 1.74 19.99 3.68
N LEU A 292 1.94 21.19 3.10
CA LEU A 292 2.73 21.33 1.88
C LEU A 292 4.17 20.88 2.10
N ASP A 293 4.77 21.16 3.25
CA ASP A 293 6.12 20.71 3.59
C ASP A 293 6.19 19.18 3.70
N GLU A 294 5.18 18.55 4.32
CA GLU A 294 5.06 17.09 4.35
C GLU A 294 4.90 16.48 2.93
N CYS A 295 4.11 17.12 2.07
CA CYS A 295 3.93 16.73 0.67
C CYS A 295 5.25 16.79 -0.08
N LEU A 296 5.97 17.91 -0.02
CA LEU A 296 7.27 18.10 -0.67
C LEU A 296 8.33 17.13 -0.13
N ALA A 297 8.36 16.88 1.18
CA ALA A 297 9.22 15.86 1.77
C ALA A 297 8.86 14.44 1.27
N GLY A 298 7.59 14.16 1.00
CA GLY A 298 7.14 12.91 0.36
C GLY A 298 7.62 12.79 -1.08
N ILE A 299 7.59 13.87 -1.83
CA ILE A 299 8.11 13.95 -3.21
C ILE A 299 9.62 13.74 -3.24
N ALA A 300 10.36 14.36 -2.32
CA ALA A 300 11.82 14.20 -2.23
C ALA A 300 12.27 12.74 -1.96
N ARG A 301 11.38 11.91 -1.38
CA ARG A 301 11.65 10.49 -1.12
C ARG A 301 11.26 9.57 -2.28
N GLN A 302 10.81 10.09 -3.43
CA GLN A 302 10.43 9.25 -4.55
C GLN A 302 11.62 8.44 -5.09
N THR A 303 11.38 7.17 -5.36
CA THR A 303 12.36 6.28 -6.02
C THR A 303 12.44 6.50 -7.53
N TYR A 304 11.52 7.25 -8.10
CA TYR A 304 11.50 7.64 -9.50
C TYR A 304 12.36 8.89 -9.73
N ALA A 305 13.32 8.84 -10.66
CA ALA A 305 14.38 9.84 -10.75
C ALA A 305 14.03 11.10 -11.57
N ARG A 306 13.09 11.01 -12.56
CA ARG A 306 12.83 12.11 -13.50
C ARG A 306 11.56 12.88 -13.14
N ILE A 307 11.68 13.81 -12.19
CA ILE A 307 10.59 14.61 -11.64
C ILE A 307 10.91 16.09 -11.76
N GLU A 308 9.92 16.91 -12.13
CA GLU A 308 9.85 18.33 -11.80
C GLU A 308 8.62 18.58 -10.93
N THR A 309 8.68 19.56 -10.05
CA THR A 309 7.59 19.91 -9.13
C THR A 309 7.18 21.36 -9.34
N LEU A 310 5.89 21.60 -9.59
CA LEU A 310 5.28 22.91 -9.78
C LEU A 310 4.33 23.18 -8.61
N VAL A 311 4.66 24.13 -7.75
CA VAL A 311 3.81 24.59 -6.65
C VAL A 311 3.16 25.90 -7.08
N LEU A 312 1.82 25.96 -7.00
CA LEU A 312 1.02 27.09 -7.46
C LEU A 312 0.26 27.73 -6.28
N PRO A 313 0.94 28.57 -5.48
CA PRO A 313 0.31 29.32 -4.37
C PRO A 313 -0.42 30.57 -4.90
N ASP A 314 -1.30 31.16 -4.07
CA ASP A 314 -1.92 32.44 -4.38
C ASP A 314 -0.87 33.55 -4.50
N PHE A 315 0.11 33.56 -3.60
CA PHE A 315 1.16 34.59 -3.53
C PHE A 315 2.55 33.96 -3.42
N ALA A 316 3.56 34.71 -3.87
CA ALA A 316 4.93 34.31 -3.64
C ALA A 316 5.25 34.34 -2.13
N ALA A 317 5.64 33.19 -1.59
CA ALA A 317 6.09 33.08 -0.21
C ALA A 317 7.30 32.12 -0.15
N PRO A 318 8.26 32.33 0.75
CA PRO A 318 9.34 31.38 0.96
C PRO A 318 8.79 30.05 1.46
N LEU A 319 9.32 28.94 0.94
CA LEU A 319 9.07 27.59 1.47
C LEU A 319 10.15 27.27 2.50
N GLU A 320 9.78 26.70 3.65
CA GLU A 320 10.73 26.25 4.67
C GLU A 320 11.49 24.99 4.22
N ALA A 321 10.88 24.18 3.35
CA ALA A 321 11.50 22.99 2.80
C ALA A 321 12.68 23.35 1.87
N ALA A 322 13.80 22.65 2.03
CA ALA A 322 14.96 22.79 1.12
C ALA A 322 14.51 22.55 -0.34
N PRO A 323 14.95 23.40 -1.29
CA PRO A 323 14.52 23.27 -2.67
C PRO A 323 14.98 21.93 -3.24
N ALA A 324 14.03 21.04 -3.48
CA ALA A 324 14.27 19.83 -4.24
C ALA A 324 14.69 20.21 -5.67
N ALA A 325 15.60 19.47 -6.26
CA ALA A 325 16.00 19.70 -7.65
C ALA A 325 14.77 19.66 -8.57
N GLY A 326 14.58 20.73 -9.38
CA GLY A 326 13.43 20.85 -10.28
C GLY A 326 12.17 21.46 -9.65
N LEU A 327 12.22 22.01 -8.45
CA LEU A 327 11.11 22.74 -7.83
C LEU A 327 10.94 24.14 -8.46
N ARG A 328 9.73 24.47 -8.90
CA ARG A 328 9.34 25.78 -9.41
C ARG A 328 8.09 26.26 -8.64
N ILE A 329 8.15 27.48 -8.13
CA ILE A 329 7.03 28.17 -7.49
C ILE A 329 6.44 29.14 -8.49
N ILE A 330 5.15 29.03 -8.77
CA ILE A 330 4.43 29.84 -9.75
C ILE A 330 3.24 30.51 -9.07
N PRO A 331 3.39 31.74 -8.56
CA PRO A 331 2.26 32.47 -7.96
C PRO A 331 1.15 32.70 -8.98
N THR A 332 -0.09 32.42 -8.60
CA THR A 332 -1.23 32.43 -9.53
C THR A 332 -2.22 33.56 -9.28
N GLY A 333 -2.10 34.25 -8.14
CA GLY A 333 -3.18 35.03 -7.60
C GLY A 333 -4.30 34.17 -7.00
N HIS A 334 -5.32 34.83 -6.48
CA HIS A 334 -6.45 34.18 -5.80
C HIS A 334 -7.45 33.60 -6.82
N ILE A 335 -7.11 32.47 -7.41
CA ILE A 335 -7.93 31.75 -8.39
C ILE A 335 -8.28 30.34 -7.87
N ARG A 336 -9.26 29.66 -8.52
CA ARG A 336 -9.73 28.33 -8.12
C ARG A 336 -8.68 27.23 -8.37
N PRO A 337 -8.70 26.13 -7.62
CA PRO A 337 -7.76 25.03 -7.80
C PRO A 337 -7.70 24.47 -9.24
N ALA A 338 -8.85 24.37 -9.93
CA ALA A 338 -8.90 23.93 -11.32
C ALA A 338 -8.14 24.89 -12.27
N GLU A 339 -8.25 26.19 -12.06
CA GLU A 339 -7.54 27.22 -12.83
C GLU A 339 -6.04 27.17 -12.57
N LYS A 340 -5.62 26.97 -11.30
CA LYS A 340 -4.22 26.76 -10.93
C LYS A 340 -3.65 25.51 -11.60
N ARG A 341 -4.37 24.39 -11.53
CA ARG A 341 -3.94 23.15 -12.20
C ARG A 341 -3.81 23.35 -13.72
N ASN A 342 -4.72 24.09 -14.36
CA ASN A 342 -4.62 24.42 -15.78
C ASN A 342 -3.41 25.30 -16.09
N GLN A 343 -3.06 26.23 -15.22
CA GLN A 343 -1.81 26.98 -15.35
C GLN A 343 -0.59 26.06 -15.22
N GLY A 344 -0.58 25.17 -14.23
CA GLY A 344 0.45 24.16 -14.08
C GLY A 344 0.61 23.24 -15.30
N ILE A 345 -0.51 22.82 -15.94
CA ILE A 345 -0.47 22.01 -17.18
C ILE A 345 0.23 22.76 -18.32
N ARG A 346 0.02 24.07 -18.44
CA ARG A 346 0.71 24.89 -19.48
C ARG A 346 2.21 24.99 -19.23
N GLU A 347 2.61 25.06 -17.95
CA GLU A 347 4.00 25.19 -17.51
C GLU A 347 4.74 23.85 -17.44
N ALA A 348 4.01 22.72 -17.47
CA ALA A 348 4.56 21.39 -17.37
C ALA A 348 5.38 21.00 -18.60
N ARG A 349 6.58 20.47 -18.35
CA ARG A 349 7.54 19.99 -19.36
C ARG A 349 7.50 18.46 -19.51
N GLY A 350 6.92 17.77 -18.53
CA GLY A 350 6.85 16.32 -18.49
C GLY A 350 5.92 15.72 -19.54
N ALA A 351 6.22 14.51 -19.97
CA ALA A 351 5.32 13.70 -20.80
C ALA A 351 4.08 13.24 -20.01
N LEU A 352 4.20 13.23 -18.69
CA LEU A 352 3.14 12.93 -17.74
C LEU A 352 2.97 14.08 -16.75
N VAL A 353 1.74 14.37 -16.38
CA VAL A 353 1.39 15.32 -15.32
C VAL A 353 0.76 14.55 -14.17
N ALA A 354 1.28 14.75 -12.99
CA ALA A 354 0.77 14.16 -11.75
C ALA A 354 0.19 15.26 -10.84
N PHE A 355 -1.07 15.11 -10.44
CA PHE A 355 -1.74 16.04 -9.54
C PHE A 355 -1.69 15.50 -8.12
N LEU A 356 -1.30 16.38 -7.20
CA LEU A 356 -1.39 16.19 -5.75
C LEU A 356 -2.10 17.39 -5.12
N ASP A 357 -2.82 17.15 -4.03
CA ASP A 357 -3.25 18.23 -3.15
C ASP A 357 -2.12 18.51 -2.13
N ASP A 358 -2.08 19.71 -1.60
CA ASP A 358 -1.05 20.14 -0.64
C ASP A 358 -1.10 19.38 0.70
N ASP A 359 -2.22 18.73 1.01
CA ASP A 359 -2.42 17.89 2.18
C ASP A 359 -2.28 16.39 1.88
N THR A 360 -1.49 16.02 0.86
CA THR A 360 -1.20 14.63 0.49
C THR A 360 0.29 14.31 0.55
N ILE A 361 0.62 13.09 0.99
CA ILE A 361 1.99 12.59 1.09
C ILE A 361 2.11 11.37 0.19
N PRO A 362 2.83 11.42 -0.95
CA PRO A 362 2.98 10.29 -1.84
C PRO A 362 3.86 9.19 -1.22
N ASP A 363 3.50 7.92 -1.47
CA ASP A 363 4.34 6.76 -1.14
C ASP A 363 5.68 6.87 -1.89
N PRO A 364 6.83 6.48 -1.31
CA PRO A 364 8.13 6.55 -1.99
C PRO A 364 8.19 5.87 -3.36
N ALA A 365 7.40 4.84 -3.60
CA ALA A 365 7.30 4.14 -4.88
C ALA A 365 6.09 4.56 -5.72
N TRP A 366 5.38 5.62 -5.37
CA TRP A 366 4.14 6.08 -6.02
C TRP A 366 4.26 6.19 -7.54
N LEU A 367 5.24 6.95 -8.05
CA LEU A 367 5.48 7.09 -9.49
C LEU A 367 6.06 5.83 -10.12
N ALA A 368 6.91 5.08 -9.40
CA ALA A 368 7.47 3.83 -9.90
C ALA A 368 6.39 2.78 -10.16
N HIS A 369 5.28 2.80 -9.41
CA HIS A 369 4.12 1.94 -9.67
C HIS A 369 3.21 2.48 -10.78
N ALA A 370 3.05 3.79 -10.90
CA ALA A 370 2.10 4.38 -11.84
C ALA A 370 2.64 4.52 -13.27
N VAL A 371 3.91 4.92 -13.43
CA VAL A 371 4.50 5.24 -14.75
C VAL A 371 4.52 4.05 -15.70
N PRO A 372 4.82 2.81 -15.28
CA PRO A 372 4.87 1.66 -16.18
C PRO A 372 3.59 1.43 -17.00
N TYR A 373 2.42 1.77 -16.48
CA TYR A 373 1.14 1.62 -17.20
C TYR A 373 1.07 2.45 -18.48
N PHE A 374 1.81 3.55 -18.55
CA PHE A 374 1.83 4.43 -19.72
C PHE A 374 2.64 3.88 -20.90
N SER A 375 3.24 2.69 -20.80
CA SER A 375 3.74 1.94 -21.97
C SER A 375 2.60 1.52 -22.90
N ASP A 376 1.38 1.33 -22.37
CA ASP A 376 0.16 1.13 -23.14
C ASP A 376 -0.45 2.49 -23.54
N SER A 377 -0.47 2.79 -24.85
CA SER A 377 -1.04 4.03 -25.37
C SER A 377 -2.55 4.17 -25.12
N GLY A 378 -3.26 3.07 -24.90
CA GLY A 378 -4.68 3.06 -24.54
C GLY A 378 -4.96 3.56 -23.12
N ILE A 379 -3.94 3.64 -22.25
CA ILE A 379 -4.07 4.15 -20.88
C ILE A 379 -3.72 5.63 -20.86
N ALA A 380 -4.70 6.46 -20.53
CA ALA A 380 -4.56 7.92 -20.46
C ALA A 380 -4.24 8.41 -19.04
N ALA A 381 -4.72 7.72 -18.03
CA ALA A 381 -4.53 8.14 -16.65
C ALA A 381 -4.35 6.95 -15.70
N VAL A 382 -3.61 7.18 -14.62
CA VAL A 382 -3.37 6.24 -13.52
C VAL A 382 -3.51 6.97 -12.19
N GLY A 383 -4.00 6.29 -11.18
CA GLY A 383 -4.00 6.79 -9.82
C GLY A 383 -4.30 5.68 -8.82
N GLY A 384 -4.28 6.01 -7.55
CA GLY A 384 -4.44 5.03 -6.48
C GLY A 384 -5.25 5.55 -5.30
N PRO A 385 -5.25 4.85 -4.17
CA PRO A 385 -5.98 5.27 -2.99
C PRO A 385 -5.31 6.45 -2.29
N GLY A 386 -6.13 7.36 -1.74
CA GLY A 386 -5.72 8.30 -0.71
C GLY A 386 -6.05 7.70 0.66
N VAL A 387 -5.06 7.10 1.32
CA VAL A 387 -5.25 6.48 2.64
C VAL A 387 -5.13 7.52 3.75
N THR A 388 -5.82 7.33 4.86
CA THR A 388 -5.71 8.24 6.01
C THR A 388 -4.39 8.02 6.73
N PRO A 389 -3.56 9.07 6.96
CA PRO A 389 -2.32 8.94 7.70
C PRO A 389 -2.53 8.40 9.12
N PRO A 390 -1.70 7.45 9.60
CA PRO A 390 -1.82 6.93 10.97
C PRO A 390 -1.56 7.99 12.05
N ARG A 391 -0.87 9.08 11.70
CA ARG A 391 -0.52 10.19 12.61
C ARG A 391 -1.55 11.31 12.65
N ASP A 392 -2.59 11.25 11.84
CA ASP A 392 -3.68 12.23 11.88
C ASP A 392 -4.30 12.33 13.28
N PRO A 393 -4.84 13.49 13.66
CA PRO A 393 -5.62 13.64 14.88
C PRO A 393 -6.75 12.61 14.95
N TRP A 394 -7.07 12.14 16.15
CA TRP A 394 -8.03 11.06 16.39
C TRP A 394 -9.35 11.21 15.63
N LEU A 395 -9.99 12.39 15.70
CA LEU A 395 -11.24 12.65 14.98
C LEU A 395 -11.07 12.62 13.45
N ALA A 396 -9.92 12.98 12.91
CA ALA A 396 -9.63 12.89 11.49
C ALA A 396 -9.45 11.42 11.05
N GLN A 397 -8.80 10.59 11.88
CA GLN A 397 -8.73 9.15 11.65
C GLN A 397 -10.13 8.49 11.64
N LEU A 398 -11.05 8.93 12.52
CA LEU A 398 -12.42 8.46 12.52
C LEU A 398 -13.19 8.93 11.26
N GLY A 399 -12.98 10.17 10.81
CA GLY A 399 -13.49 10.67 9.54
C GLY A 399 -13.02 9.83 8.34
N GLY A 400 -11.73 9.49 8.31
CA GLY A 400 -11.16 8.58 7.33
C GLY A 400 -11.76 7.18 7.39
N ALA A 401 -12.05 6.67 8.59
CA ALA A 401 -12.72 5.38 8.76
C ALA A 401 -14.16 5.36 8.23
N VAL A 402 -14.88 6.48 8.34
CA VAL A 402 -16.21 6.63 7.74
C VAL A 402 -16.11 6.59 6.21
N TYR A 403 -15.16 7.32 5.59
CA TYR A 403 -14.94 7.22 4.14
C TYR A 403 -14.49 5.82 3.67
N ALA A 404 -13.67 5.13 4.45
CA ALA A 404 -13.23 3.78 4.15
C ALA A 404 -14.32 2.70 4.37
N ASN A 405 -15.50 3.08 4.86
CA ASN A 405 -16.63 2.19 5.04
C ASN A 405 -17.35 1.92 3.71
N ARG A 406 -17.61 0.64 3.41
CA ARG A 406 -18.29 0.25 2.18
C ARG A 406 -19.72 0.75 2.07
N LEU A 407 -20.42 0.93 3.18
CA LEU A 407 -21.79 1.45 3.19
C LEU A 407 -21.82 2.95 2.85
N VAL A 408 -20.74 3.68 3.14
CA VAL A 408 -20.62 5.10 2.82
C VAL A 408 -20.12 5.29 1.38
N SER A 409 -19.02 4.65 1.02
CA SER A 409 -18.34 4.90 -0.25
C SER A 409 -18.75 3.91 -1.36
N GLY A 410 -19.48 2.85 -1.04
CA GLY A 410 -19.97 1.89 -2.01
C GLY A 410 -18.89 1.35 -2.94
N ALA A 411 -19.13 1.44 -4.24
CA ALA A 411 -18.18 1.04 -5.27
C ALA A 411 -16.91 1.92 -5.31
N CYS A 412 -16.95 3.13 -4.77
CA CYS A 412 -15.82 4.08 -4.73
C CYS A 412 -14.91 3.90 -3.51
N VAL A 413 -15.11 2.88 -2.68
CA VAL A 413 -14.29 2.60 -1.49
C VAL A 413 -12.79 2.44 -1.82
N TYR A 414 -12.45 2.08 -3.06
CA TYR A 414 -11.08 1.98 -3.54
C TYR A 414 -10.31 3.31 -3.46
N ARG A 415 -10.99 4.45 -3.43
CA ARG A 415 -10.36 5.77 -3.27
C ARG A 415 -9.77 6.00 -1.88
N TYR A 416 -10.20 5.23 -0.88
CA TYR A 416 -9.88 5.43 0.53
C TYR A 416 -9.12 4.27 1.18
N ARG A 417 -9.10 3.13 0.51
CA ARG A 417 -8.38 1.94 0.97
C ARG A 417 -7.89 1.12 -0.22
N PRO A 418 -6.71 0.49 -0.11
CA PRO A 418 -6.18 -0.36 -1.16
C PRO A 418 -7.16 -1.44 -1.58
N GLY A 419 -7.29 -1.64 -2.88
CA GLY A 419 -8.15 -2.63 -3.50
C GLY A 419 -7.38 -3.44 -4.56
N ARG A 420 -8.06 -3.83 -5.65
CA ARG A 420 -7.44 -4.50 -6.80
C ARG A 420 -7.10 -3.49 -7.88
N VAL A 421 -6.06 -3.76 -8.67
CA VAL A 421 -5.86 -3.11 -9.97
C VAL A 421 -7.10 -3.31 -10.82
N ARG A 422 -7.59 -2.24 -11.43
CA ARG A 422 -8.78 -2.26 -12.29
C ARG A 422 -8.90 -0.99 -13.11
N SER A 423 -9.62 -1.05 -14.22
CA SER A 423 -10.08 0.15 -14.88
C SER A 423 -11.18 0.83 -14.06
N VAL A 424 -11.12 2.15 -13.99
CA VAL A 424 -12.09 3.01 -13.32
C VAL A 424 -12.45 4.18 -14.24
N ASP A 425 -13.52 4.88 -13.92
CA ASP A 425 -13.99 6.02 -14.69
C ASP A 425 -14.03 7.33 -13.89
N ASP A 426 -13.50 7.31 -12.66
CA ASP A 426 -13.50 8.48 -11.80
C ASP A 426 -12.42 8.33 -10.71
N LEU A 427 -11.41 9.19 -10.72
CA LEU A 427 -10.35 9.33 -9.72
C LEU A 427 -10.26 10.77 -9.25
N PRO A 428 -10.00 11.02 -7.95
CA PRO A 428 -9.84 12.37 -7.43
C PRO A 428 -8.47 12.93 -7.81
N SER A 429 -8.42 14.24 -8.06
CA SER A 429 -7.20 14.95 -8.45
C SER A 429 -6.09 14.98 -7.38
N CYS A 430 -6.39 14.60 -6.14
CA CYS A 430 -5.38 14.46 -5.09
C CYS A 430 -4.42 13.27 -5.30
N ASN A 431 -4.71 12.39 -6.26
CA ASN A 431 -3.85 11.28 -6.69
C ASN A 431 -4.23 10.84 -8.12
N LEU A 432 -3.86 11.67 -9.09
CA LEU A 432 -4.18 11.45 -10.50
C LEU A 432 -2.98 11.79 -11.38
N ILE A 433 -2.51 10.82 -12.15
CA ILE A 433 -1.42 10.98 -13.11
C ILE A 433 -2.00 10.82 -14.50
N VAL A 434 -1.76 11.77 -15.41
CA VAL A 434 -2.39 11.82 -16.75
C VAL A 434 -1.32 12.11 -17.80
N ARG A 435 -1.46 11.57 -18.99
CA ARG A 435 -0.65 11.96 -20.14
C ARG A 435 -0.82 13.45 -20.45
N THR A 436 0.27 14.15 -20.69
CA THR A 436 0.26 15.59 -20.97
C THR A 436 -0.43 15.92 -22.28
N ASP A 437 -0.27 15.07 -23.30
CA ASP A 437 -0.98 15.21 -24.59
C ASP A 437 -2.50 15.15 -24.40
N VAL A 438 -2.99 14.17 -23.62
CA VAL A 438 -4.42 14.03 -23.30
C VAL A 438 -4.97 15.27 -22.58
N LEU A 439 -4.23 15.81 -21.61
CA LEU A 439 -4.64 17.03 -20.91
C LEU A 439 -4.72 18.24 -21.86
N ARG A 440 -3.77 18.37 -22.79
CA ARG A 440 -3.76 19.43 -23.78
C ARG A 440 -4.90 19.30 -24.78
N ASP A 441 -5.17 18.08 -25.27
CA ASP A 441 -6.27 17.79 -26.18
C ASP A 441 -7.64 18.07 -25.55
N LEU A 442 -7.79 17.88 -24.25
CA LEU A 442 -9.01 18.18 -23.50
C LEU A 442 -9.12 19.64 -23.05
N GLY A 443 -8.04 20.43 -23.17
CA GLY A 443 -7.98 21.81 -22.67
C GLY A 443 -7.84 21.91 -21.14
N GLY A 444 -7.43 20.84 -20.46
CA GLY A 444 -7.26 20.75 -19.02
C GLY A 444 -8.56 20.49 -18.26
N PHE A 445 -8.64 20.97 -17.02
CA PHE A 445 -9.83 20.87 -16.19
C PHE A 445 -10.90 21.89 -16.59
N ASN A 446 -12.16 21.46 -16.56
CA ASN A 446 -13.28 22.37 -16.77
C ASN A 446 -13.51 23.25 -15.52
N THR A 447 -13.17 24.53 -15.63
CA THR A 447 -13.21 25.49 -14.51
C THR A 447 -14.63 25.97 -14.15
N ALA A 448 -15.64 25.65 -14.97
CA ALA A 448 -17.03 26.00 -14.67
C ALA A 448 -17.62 25.18 -13.51
N TYR A 449 -16.98 24.05 -13.18
CA TYR A 449 -17.46 23.12 -12.16
C TYR A 449 -16.40 22.95 -11.08
N TRP A 450 -16.74 23.28 -9.84
CA TRP A 450 -15.91 23.04 -8.66
C TRP A 450 -16.80 22.98 -7.40
N PRO A 451 -16.68 21.89 -6.59
CA PRO A 451 -15.94 20.65 -6.83
C PRO A 451 -16.57 19.75 -7.92
N GLY A 452 -15.75 18.87 -8.53
CA GLY A 452 -16.18 17.87 -9.52
C GLY A 452 -15.50 18.01 -10.89
N GLU A 453 -14.54 18.94 -11.02
CA GLU A 453 -13.71 19.13 -12.21
C GLU A 453 -12.93 17.86 -12.58
N ASP A 454 -12.49 17.09 -11.59
CA ASP A 454 -11.82 15.79 -11.74
C ASP A 454 -12.77 14.72 -12.30
N THR A 455 -13.99 14.66 -11.82
CA THR A 455 -15.03 13.75 -12.34
C THR A 455 -15.32 14.04 -13.81
N ILE A 456 -15.36 15.31 -14.22
CA ILE A 456 -15.58 15.69 -15.62
C ILE A 456 -14.39 15.29 -16.47
N LEU A 457 -13.15 15.61 -16.04
CA LEU A 457 -11.93 15.21 -16.74
C LEU A 457 -11.88 13.70 -16.95
N CYS A 458 -12.14 12.92 -15.91
CA CYS A 458 -12.17 11.46 -16.01
C CYS A 458 -13.26 10.98 -16.99
N SER A 459 -14.43 11.60 -16.95
CA SER A 459 -15.54 11.30 -17.89
C SER A 459 -15.15 11.58 -19.35
N GLU A 460 -14.49 12.70 -19.62
CA GLU A 460 -13.99 13.05 -20.97
C GLU A 460 -12.96 12.02 -21.45
N ILE A 461 -12.02 11.61 -20.58
CA ILE A 461 -11.03 10.57 -20.90
C ILE A 461 -11.72 9.26 -21.30
N VAL A 462 -12.68 8.79 -20.50
CA VAL A 462 -13.29 7.48 -20.69
C VAL A 462 -14.34 7.49 -21.79
N HIS A 463 -15.28 8.46 -21.77
CA HIS A 463 -16.45 8.42 -22.63
C HIS A 463 -16.28 9.20 -23.94
N ARG A 464 -15.45 10.26 -23.98
CA ARG A 464 -15.20 11.01 -25.20
C ARG A 464 -13.98 10.49 -25.97
N LEU A 465 -12.85 10.24 -25.27
CA LEU A 465 -11.64 9.75 -25.92
C LEU A 465 -11.56 8.21 -26.02
N GLY A 466 -12.43 7.47 -25.32
CA GLY A 466 -12.43 6.01 -25.29
C GLY A 466 -11.16 5.40 -24.66
N ARG A 467 -10.40 6.20 -23.88
CA ARG A 467 -9.18 5.77 -23.23
C ARG A 467 -9.45 5.25 -21.82
N ARG A 468 -8.53 4.45 -21.31
CA ARG A 468 -8.65 3.81 -19.98
C ARG A 468 -8.01 4.67 -18.90
N ILE A 469 -8.62 4.62 -17.70
CA ILE A 469 -8.06 5.09 -16.45
C ILE A 469 -7.80 3.85 -15.58
N VAL A 470 -6.58 3.67 -15.10
CA VAL A 470 -6.19 2.54 -14.26
C VAL A 470 -6.08 2.98 -12.80
N TYR A 471 -6.72 2.24 -11.92
CA TYR A 471 -6.50 2.31 -10.49
C TYR A 471 -5.50 1.24 -10.08
N ASP A 472 -4.38 1.67 -9.46
CA ASP A 472 -3.39 0.80 -8.87
C ASP A 472 -3.31 1.05 -7.34
N PRO A 473 -3.54 0.03 -6.49
CA PRO A 473 -3.47 0.18 -5.03
C PRO A 473 -2.08 0.55 -4.51
N TRP A 474 -1.03 0.36 -5.30
CA TRP A 474 0.35 0.67 -4.95
C TRP A 474 0.75 2.11 -5.30
N ALA A 475 0.11 2.72 -6.28
CA ALA A 475 0.24 4.13 -6.58
C ALA A 475 -0.53 4.95 -5.52
N SER A 476 -0.18 4.78 -4.23
CA SER A 476 -0.92 5.31 -3.10
C SER A 476 -0.36 6.63 -2.58
N VAL A 477 -1.23 7.44 -2.01
CA VAL A 477 -0.85 8.63 -1.24
C VAL A 477 -1.50 8.57 0.15
N ALA A 478 -0.85 9.10 1.17
CA ALA A 478 -1.51 9.41 2.43
C ALA A 478 -2.17 10.79 2.29
N HIS A 479 -3.44 10.92 2.66
CA HIS A 479 -4.23 12.15 2.49
C HIS A 479 -4.89 12.52 3.82
N HIS A 480 -4.54 13.67 4.37
CA HIS A 480 -5.08 14.19 5.61
C HIS A 480 -6.58 14.38 5.56
N ARG A 481 -7.29 13.90 6.59
CA ARG A 481 -8.75 13.91 6.61
C ARG A 481 -9.29 15.01 7.50
N ARG A 482 -10.47 15.48 7.13
CA ARG A 482 -11.23 16.41 7.96
C ARG A 482 -11.72 15.68 9.22
N ALA A 483 -11.71 16.38 10.37
CA ALA A 483 -12.22 15.84 11.62
C ALA A 483 -13.69 15.41 11.47
N LEU A 484 -14.03 14.25 12.06
CA LEU A 484 -15.37 13.69 12.02
C LEU A 484 -16.40 14.70 12.60
N PHE A 485 -17.60 14.62 12.07
CA PHE A 485 -18.79 15.47 12.22
C PHE A 485 -18.68 16.81 11.49
N GLY A 486 -18.45 17.95 12.14
CA GLY A 486 -18.59 19.27 11.55
C GLY A 486 -17.87 19.44 10.19
N PRO A 487 -16.53 19.45 10.15
CA PRO A 487 -15.76 19.60 8.91
C PRO A 487 -16.03 18.49 7.89
N HIS A 488 -16.11 17.22 8.36
CA HIS A 488 -16.39 16.07 7.50
C HIS A 488 -17.76 16.18 6.82
N LEU A 489 -18.81 16.47 7.58
CA LEU A 489 -20.18 16.56 7.05
C LEU A 489 -20.37 17.75 6.12
N ARG A 490 -19.68 18.87 6.36
CA ARG A 490 -19.64 20.01 5.42
C ARG A 490 -19.07 19.58 4.08
N GLN A 491 -17.93 18.87 4.09
CA GLN A 491 -17.29 18.36 2.87
C GLN A 491 -18.20 17.37 2.13
N VAL A 492 -18.77 16.39 2.85
CA VAL A 492 -19.72 15.42 2.29
C VAL A 492 -20.93 16.10 1.67
N GLY A 493 -21.49 17.10 2.36
CA GLY A 493 -22.64 17.86 1.88
C GLY A 493 -22.35 18.61 0.59
N ARG A 494 -21.15 19.20 0.43
CA ARG A 494 -20.70 19.84 -0.82
C ARG A 494 -20.62 18.82 -1.95
N TYR A 495 -19.94 17.72 -1.75
CA TYR A 495 -19.82 16.66 -2.77
C TYR A 495 -21.18 16.09 -3.17
N ALA A 496 -22.08 15.85 -2.21
CA ALA A 496 -23.41 15.33 -2.47
C ALA A 496 -24.25 16.26 -3.32
N LEU A 497 -24.20 17.57 -3.01
CA LEU A 497 -24.91 18.60 -3.77
C LEU A 497 -24.50 18.61 -5.25
N HIS A 498 -23.18 18.62 -5.49
CA HIS A 498 -22.63 18.59 -6.86
C HIS A 498 -22.95 17.26 -7.56
N ARG A 499 -22.84 16.14 -6.86
CA ARG A 499 -23.15 14.81 -7.39
C ARG A 499 -24.62 14.69 -7.80
N GLY A 500 -25.54 15.27 -7.00
CA GLY A 500 -26.96 15.36 -7.35
C GLY A 500 -27.22 16.19 -8.62
N PHE A 501 -26.56 17.35 -8.76
CA PHE A 501 -26.62 18.16 -9.97
C PHE A 501 -26.05 17.42 -11.20
N PHE A 502 -24.91 16.73 -11.03
CA PHE A 502 -24.26 15.95 -12.08
C PHE A 502 -25.10 14.73 -12.52
N ALA A 503 -25.92 14.17 -11.64
CA ALA A 503 -26.83 13.09 -12.01
C ALA A 503 -27.84 13.48 -13.11
N LYS A 504 -28.13 14.80 -13.26
CA LYS A 504 -28.90 15.35 -14.38
C LYS A 504 -28.03 15.74 -15.56
N ARG A 505 -26.95 16.49 -15.29
CA ARG A 505 -26.14 17.14 -16.33
C ARG A 505 -25.15 16.18 -16.99
N PHE A 506 -24.60 15.25 -16.22
CA PHE A 506 -23.61 14.26 -16.63
C PHE A 506 -24.01 12.85 -16.15
N PRO A 507 -25.09 12.26 -16.73
CA PRO A 507 -25.67 11.01 -16.24
C PRO A 507 -24.69 9.85 -16.17
N ALA A 508 -23.76 9.74 -17.12
CA ALA A 508 -22.74 8.70 -17.18
C ALA A 508 -21.85 8.65 -15.92
N THR A 509 -21.60 9.81 -15.30
CA THR A 509 -20.72 9.89 -14.11
C THR A 509 -21.46 9.64 -12.81
N SER A 510 -22.68 10.13 -12.66
CA SER A 510 -23.32 10.34 -11.35
C SER A 510 -24.72 9.73 -11.24
N ARG A 511 -25.37 9.31 -12.33
CA ARG A 511 -26.68 8.64 -12.29
C ARG A 511 -26.53 7.13 -11.97
N ARG A 512 -25.90 6.84 -10.83
CA ARG A 512 -25.64 5.47 -10.39
C ARG A 512 -26.54 5.14 -9.21
N PRO A 513 -27.13 3.94 -9.15
CA PRO A 513 -27.99 3.54 -8.03
C PRO A 513 -27.33 3.73 -6.66
N ALA A 514 -26.04 3.40 -6.54
CA ALA A 514 -25.28 3.54 -5.30
C ALA A 514 -25.25 4.99 -4.74
N TYR A 515 -25.24 6.00 -5.61
CA TYR A 515 -25.27 7.41 -5.19
C TYR A 515 -26.67 7.87 -4.76
N MET A 516 -27.71 7.16 -5.20
CA MET A 516 -29.10 7.47 -4.86
C MET A 516 -29.56 6.81 -3.57
N LEU A 517 -28.92 5.71 -3.15
CA LEU A 517 -29.30 4.96 -1.94
C LEU A 517 -29.44 5.82 -0.68
N PRO A 518 -28.52 6.73 -0.35
CA PRO A 518 -28.70 7.59 0.83
C PRO A 518 -29.92 8.52 0.69
N SER A 519 -30.26 8.97 -0.52
CA SER A 519 -31.43 9.80 -0.77
C SER A 519 -32.73 9.00 -0.63
N LEU A 520 -32.76 7.77 -1.14
CA LEU A 520 -33.90 6.86 -0.95
C LEU A 520 -34.10 6.51 0.52
N PHE A 521 -32.99 6.35 1.27
CA PHE A 521 -33.04 6.16 2.72
C PHE A 521 -33.69 7.36 3.44
N VAL A 522 -33.27 8.58 3.11
CA VAL A 522 -33.84 9.81 3.69
C VAL A 522 -35.34 9.94 3.33
N LEU A 523 -35.70 9.67 2.08
CA LEU A 523 -37.10 9.67 1.66
C LEU A 523 -37.89 8.59 2.39
N GLY A 524 -37.34 7.39 2.57
CA GLY A 524 -37.94 6.32 3.35
C GLY A 524 -38.18 6.70 4.81
N LEU A 525 -37.26 7.43 5.43
CA LEU A 525 -37.43 7.95 6.79
C LEU A 525 -38.54 9.01 6.86
N VAL A 526 -38.56 9.96 5.93
CA VAL A 526 -39.50 11.08 5.94
C VAL A 526 -40.94 10.64 5.57
N LEU A 527 -41.07 9.82 4.54
CA LEU A 527 -42.37 9.35 4.03
C LEU A 527 -42.86 8.12 4.79
N GLY A 528 -41.99 7.27 5.27
CA GLY A 528 -42.32 6.05 5.99
C GLY A 528 -42.89 6.32 7.40
N ALA A 529 -42.42 7.39 8.06
CA ALA A 529 -42.93 7.72 9.38
C ALA A 529 -44.43 8.01 9.41
N PRO A 530 -45.00 8.91 8.56
CA PRO A 530 -46.47 9.09 8.52
C PRO A 530 -47.21 7.85 8.02
N LEU A 531 -46.67 7.07 7.08
CA LEU A 531 -47.27 5.82 6.61
C LEU A 531 -47.36 4.78 7.73
N ALA A 532 -46.42 4.78 8.67
CA ALA A 532 -46.47 3.88 9.81
C ALA A 532 -47.68 4.13 10.75
N TRP A 533 -48.28 5.32 10.69
CA TRP A 533 -49.50 5.64 11.46
C TRP A 533 -50.80 5.13 10.80
N VAL A 534 -50.72 4.77 9.50
CA VAL A 534 -51.90 4.35 8.74
C VAL A 534 -52.32 2.91 9.08
N HIS A 535 -51.35 2.01 9.30
CA HIS A 535 -51.63 0.63 9.57
C HIS A 535 -50.54 -0.06 10.42
N PRO A 536 -50.90 -0.92 11.41
CA PRO A 536 -49.96 -1.56 12.31
C PRO A 536 -48.85 -2.39 11.61
N TRP A 537 -49.14 -3.04 10.48
CA TRP A 537 -48.13 -3.81 9.77
C TRP A 537 -47.10 -2.90 9.06
N LEU A 538 -47.52 -1.72 8.57
CA LEU A 538 -46.59 -0.69 8.04
C LEU A 538 -45.67 -0.15 9.14
N ALA A 539 -46.21 0.09 10.34
CA ALA A 539 -45.41 0.46 11.51
C ALA A 539 -44.35 -0.60 11.85
N ARG A 540 -44.74 -1.88 11.87
CA ARG A 540 -43.81 -2.99 12.12
C ARG A 540 -42.75 -3.05 11.03
N ALA A 541 -43.11 -2.96 9.76
CA ALA A 541 -42.16 -2.98 8.62
C ALA A 541 -41.16 -1.82 8.71
N TYR A 542 -41.63 -0.60 9.03
CA TYR A 542 -40.80 0.59 9.21
C TYR A 542 -39.82 0.41 10.37
N LEU A 543 -40.27 -0.05 11.53
CA LEU A 543 -39.41 -0.28 12.70
C LEU A 543 -38.39 -1.40 12.45
N CYS A 544 -38.81 -2.50 11.81
CA CYS A 544 -37.89 -3.57 11.42
C CYS A 544 -36.82 -3.09 10.44
N GLY A 545 -37.22 -2.29 9.45
CA GLY A 545 -36.30 -1.68 8.49
C GLY A 545 -35.29 -0.74 9.18
N ALA A 546 -35.77 0.11 10.08
CA ALA A 546 -34.91 1.01 10.87
C ALA A 546 -33.94 0.23 11.78
N ALA A 547 -34.42 -0.81 12.47
CA ALA A 547 -33.60 -1.66 13.31
C ALA A 547 -32.54 -2.41 12.49
N ALA A 548 -32.91 -2.97 11.33
CA ALA A 548 -32.00 -3.64 10.41
C ALA A 548 -30.91 -2.66 9.90
N TYR A 549 -31.30 -1.44 9.53
CA TYR A 549 -30.34 -0.41 9.11
C TYR A 549 -29.34 -0.08 10.24
N LEU A 550 -29.82 0.15 11.46
CA LEU A 550 -28.97 0.42 12.60
C LEU A 550 -28.02 -0.75 12.92
N ALA A 551 -28.50 -1.98 12.85
CA ALA A 551 -27.70 -3.18 13.07
C ALA A 551 -26.62 -3.34 11.98
N ILE A 552 -26.97 -3.19 10.71
CA ILE A 552 -26.05 -3.33 9.57
C ILE A 552 -24.96 -2.25 9.63
N THR A 553 -25.34 -0.99 9.88
CA THR A 553 -24.38 0.11 10.00
C THR A 553 -23.48 -0.02 11.23
N GLY A 554 -24.02 -0.54 12.35
CA GLY A 554 -23.26 -0.83 13.56
C GLY A 554 -22.24 -1.95 13.36
N LEU A 555 -22.63 -3.04 12.69
CA LEU A 555 -21.70 -4.11 12.31
C LEU A 555 -20.61 -3.61 11.35
N ALA A 556 -20.98 -2.77 10.39
CA ALA A 556 -20.05 -2.21 9.42
C ALA A 556 -19.08 -1.16 10.01
N ALA A 557 -19.39 -0.56 11.16
CA ALA A 557 -18.49 0.39 11.84
C ALA A 557 -17.17 -0.24 12.31
N GLY A 558 -17.16 -1.55 12.62
CA GLY A 558 -15.97 -2.44 12.64
C GLY A 558 -14.76 -2.00 13.46
N ARG A 559 -14.90 -1.19 14.52
CA ARG A 559 -13.78 -0.69 15.34
C ARG A 559 -13.62 -1.51 16.64
N LYS A 560 -12.37 -1.65 17.11
CA LYS A 560 -12.05 -2.44 18.31
C LYS A 560 -12.38 -1.73 19.62
N ARG A 561 -12.22 -0.39 19.65
CA ARG A 561 -12.51 0.43 20.83
C ARG A 561 -13.98 0.84 20.82
N PRO A 562 -14.74 0.67 21.93
CA PRO A 562 -16.16 0.96 21.96
C PRO A 562 -16.51 2.40 21.57
N LEU A 563 -15.73 3.38 22.02
CA LEU A 563 -15.96 4.79 21.67
C LEU A 563 -15.70 5.06 20.19
N ASP A 564 -14.62 4.51 19.61
CA ASP A 564 -14.34 4.63 18.17
C ASP A 564 -15.47 3.99 17.35
N TRP A 565 -15.95 2.81 17.78
CA TRP A 565 -17.07 2.13 17.15
C TRP A 565 -18.31 3.01 17.15
N LEU A 566 -18.69 3.55 18.31
CA LEU A 566 -19.87 4.41 18.46
C LEU A 566 -19.78 5.65 17.56
N LEU A 567 -18.63 6.35 17.58
CA LEU A 567 -18.45 7.57 16.80
C LEU A 567 -18.42 7.30 15.29
N VAL A 568 -17.78 6.22 14.83
CA VAL A 568 -17.82 5.82 13.41
C VAL A 568 -19.23 5.43 13.01
N TRP A 569 -19.96 4.68 13.84
CA TRP A 569 -21.35 4.32 13.58
C TRP A 569 -22.24 5.55 13.42
N LEU A 570 -22.19 6.47 14.37
CA LEU A 570 -22.90 7.75 14.28
C LEU A 570 -22.46 8.59 13.08
N GLY A 571 -21.16 8.56 12.75
CA GLY A 571 -20.59 9.20 11.57
C GLY A 571 -21.14 8.65 10.26
N VAL A 572 -21.29 7.33 10.15
CA VAL A 572 -21.91 6.67 8.99
C VAL A 572 -23.36 7.12 8.82
N ILE A 573 -24.13 7.10 9.91
CA ILE A 573 -25.54 7.52 9.89
C ILE A 573 -25.65 9.01 9.48
N ALA A 574 -24.88 9.88 10.12
CA ALA A 574 -24.87 11.31 9.81
C ALA A 574 -24.45 11.59 8.36
N THR A 575 -23.47 10.83 7.85
CA THR A 575 -23.03 10.93 6.46
C THR A 575 -24.14 10.55 5.49
N HIS A 576 -24.87 9.46 5.73
CA HIS A 576 -26.00 9.07 4.89
C HIS A 576 -27.11 10.12 4.89
N LEU A 577 -27.45 10.68 6.05
CA LEU A 577 -28.48 11.72 6.17
C LEU A 577 -28.09 12.99 5.41
N VAL A 578 -26.90 13.53 5.70
CA VAL A 578 -26.41 14.74 5.05
C VAL A 578 -26.26 14.55 3.55
N TYR A 579 -25.64 13.43 3.13
CA TYR A 579 -25.48 13.11 1.72
C TYR A 579 -26.84 12.98 1.02
N GLY A 580 -27.79 12.26 1.60
CA GLY A 580 -29.10 12.04 1.00
C GLY A 580 -29.87 13.33 0.76
N VAL A 581 -29.93 14.20 1.78
CA VAL A 581 -30.59 15.52 1.69
C VAL A 581 -29.93 16.40 0.65
N ARG A 582 -28.60 16.52 0.71
CA ARG A 582 -27.83 17.42 -0.18
C ARG A 582 -27.84 16.93 -1.64
N PHE A 583 -27.83 15.61 -1.85
CA PHE A 583 -27.97 15.03 -3.20
C PHE A 583 -29.34 15.36 -3.82
N LEU A 584 -30.43 15.24 -3.04
CA LEU A 584 -31.77 15.63 -3.51
C LEU A 584 -31.85 17.12 -3.85
N GLN A 585 -31.28 17.98 -3.01
CA GLN A 585 -31.18 19.41 -3.29
C GLN A 585 -30.45 19.68 -4.62
N GLY A 586 -29.30 19.00 -4.85
CA GLY A 586 -28.56 19.08 -6.11
C GLY A 586 -29.37 18.56 -7.31
N LEU A 587 -30.07 17.44 -7.15
CA LEU A 587 -30.93 16.85 -8.16
C LEU A 587 -32.09 17.76 -8.56
N LEU A 588 -32.66 18.48 -7.62
CA LEU A 588 -33.76 19.44 -7.86
C LEU A 588 -33.27 20.81 -8.35
N SER A 589 -32.01 21.14 -8.14
CA SER A 589 -31.43 22.43 -8.54
C SER A 589 -31.28 22.58 -10.04
N ASN A 590 -31.74 23.68 -10.62
CA ASN A 590 -31.60 23.98 -12.08
C ASN A 590 -30.29 24.71 -12.40
N ARG A 591 -29.66 25.31 -11.45
CA ARG A 591 -28.35 25.98 -11.58
C ARG A 591 -27.37 25.33 -10.59
N MET A 592 -26.11 25.26 -10.99
CA MET A 592 -25.09 24.83 -10.05
C MET A 592 -25.02 25.86 -8.91
N PRO A 593 -25.16 25.42 -7.65
CA PRO A 593 -25.05 26.33 -6.53
C PRO A 593 -23.60 26.84 -6.47
N CYS A 594 -23.39 28.04 -7.05
CA CYS A 594 -22.12 28.73 -6.90
C CYS A 594 -22.10 29.34 -5.51
N GLU A 595 -21.71 28.57 -4.49
CA GLU A 595 -21.39 29.16 -3.19
C GLU A 595 -20.23 30.12 -3.39
N ARG A 596 -20.39 31.40 -2.96
CA ARG A 596 -19.26 32.30 -2.71
C ARG A 596 -18.46 31.67 -1.57
N GLN A 597 -17.50 30.82 -1.91
CA GLN A 597 -16.70 30.12 -0.93
C GLN A 597 -15.61 31.08 -0.44
N ARG A 598 -15.67 31.42 0.86
CA ARG A 598 -14.45 31.58 1.62
C ARG A 598 -13.74 30.23 1.58
N PHE A 599 -12.50 30.21 1.12
CA PHE A 599 -11.64 29.04 1.22
C PHE A 599 -11.45 28.78 2.71
N ASP A 600 -12.22 27.86 3.29
CA ASP A 600 -11.97 27.36 4.65
C ASP A 600 -10.66 26.57 4.60
N HIS A 601 -9.57 27.25 4.87
CA HIS A 601 -8.26 26.65 5.05
C HIS A 601 -8.29 25.69 6.25
N PRO A 602 -7.50 24.60 6.26
CA PRO A 602 -7.27 23.75 7.43
C PRO A 602 -6.73 24.48 8.67
N SER A 603 -6.30 25.74 8.54
CA SER A 603 -5.82 26.58 9.64
C SER A 603 -6.80 26.80 10.80
N GLU A 604 -8.05 26.37 10.72
CA GLU A 604 -8.92 26.24 11.90
C GLU A 604 -8.68 24.95 12.72
N ILE A 605 -7.75 24.10 12.30
CA ILE A 605 -7.24 23.04 13.16
C ILE A 605 -6.10 23.65 13.96
N THR A 606 -6.41 24.18 15.15
CA THR A 606 -5.41 24.61 16.13
C THR A 606 -4.34 23.55 16.28
N ALA A 607 -3.10 23.88 15.87
CA ALA A 607 -1.93 23.11 16.21
C ALA A 607 -1.86 23.00 17.76
N PRO A 608 -1.67 21.85 18.35
CA PRO A 608 -1.47 21.75 19.79
C PRO A 608 -0.12 22.38 20.12
N GLY A 609 -0.12 23.63 20.66
CA GLY A 609 1.07 24.24 21.22
C GLY A 609 1.39 25.69 20.90
N ALA A 610 0.55 26.46 20.20
CA ALA A 610 0.76 27.90 20.04
C ALA A 610 0.00 28.67 21.11
N GLU A 611 0.63 28.92 22.26
CA GLU A 611 0.22 29.99 23.18
C GLU A 611 0.39 31.33 22.47
N LEU A 612 -0.73 32.04 22.29
CA LEU A 612 -0.77 33.42 21.80
C LEU A 612 -0.07 34.33 22.80
N SER A 613 1.17 34.73 22.54
CA SER A 613 1.76 35.92 23.17
C SER A 613 1.00 37.16 22.69
N ARG A 614 0.22 37.77 23.56
CA ARG A 614 -0.41 39.06 23.33
C ARG A 614 0.66 40.15 23.18
N PRO A 615 0.58 41.04 22.20
CA PRO A 615 1.47 42.19 22.15
C PRO A 615 1.12 43.15 23.33
N VAL A 616 2.14 43.44 24.13
CA VAL A 616 2.11 44.53 25.14
C VAL A 616 2.17 45.83 24.34
N GLY A 617 1.11 46.65 24.45
CA GLY A 617 1.06 47.99 23.88
C GLY A 617 1.99 48.94 24.65
N PRO A 618 2.56 49.97 24.01
CA PRO A 618 3.41 50.94 24.66
C PRO A 618 2.57 51.93 25.49
N SER A 619 2.98 52.12 26.74
CA SER A 619 2.59 53.26 27.57
C SER A 619 3.38 54.48 27.21
#